data_89d1960b97e5b59eee038ec062523a64
#
_entry.id   89d1960b97e5b59eee038ec062523a64
#
_cell.length_a   1.000
_cell.length_b   1.000
_cell.length_c   1.000
_cell.angle_alpha   90.00
_cell.angle_beta   90.00
_cell.angle_gamma   90.00
#
_symmetry.space_group_name_H-M   'P 1'
#
loop_
_entity.id
_entity.type
_entity.pdbx_description
1 polymer ?
#
loop_
_entity_poly.entity_id
_entity_poly.type
_entity_poly.pdbx_seq_one_letter_code
_entity_poly.pdbx_strand_id
1 'polypeptide(L)'
;MNRTVIALGFFDGVHRGHGALLEKTAARARELEAVPAAFTFDRPPKEVVTGRPVGLINTPDDRRDLMQRLYGIRQVIIAPFDRAMMTMPWQDFIDDLLIGTYGAVHLVAGHDYHFGHRNQGDPERLLSRCRERGIGCDIIPQVTRDGITVSSTYIRTLIESGQMERAADFLGHRHCLTRTVTHGCRFGRTIGIPTVNLTPPDHVLLPERGVYVTRVFLPDGASVPGVTNIGTRPTVSDGDAVSVETFLLDFDGDLYDKTIRVEFCRRLRPERRFASPQELKAEIQHNIQQTRDYFMENPE
;
A
#
# COMPACT_ATOMS: atom_id res chain seq x y z
N MET A 1 -11.78 -7.40 -28.09
CA MET A 1 -10.89 -7.30 -26.92
C MET A 1 -10.44 -5.85 -26.83
N ASN A 2 -10.47 -5.23 -25.64
CA ASN A 2 -10.01 -3.85 -25.50
C ASN A 2 -8.50 -3.78 -25.67
N ARG A 3 -8.00 -2.78 -26.41
CA ARG A 3 -6.56 -2.49 -26.50
C ARG A 3 -6.08 -1.94 -25.14
N THR A 4 -5.00 -2.48 -24.62
CA THR A 4 -4.45 -2.07 -23.31
C THR A 4 -3.00 -1.63 -23.41
N VAL A 5 -2.61 -0.68 -22.57
CA VAL A 5 -1.21 -0.39 -22.24
C VAL A 5 -0.98 -0.89 -20.82
N ILE A 6 -0.03 -1.81 -20.63
CA ILE A 6 0.09 -2.55 -19.37
C ILE A 6 1.42 -2.23 -18.69
N ALA A 7 1.35 -1.69 -17.46
CA ALA A 7 2.49 -1.64 -16.54
C ALA A 7 2.70 -3.01 -15.90
N LEU A 8 3.95 -3.48 -15.86
CA LEU A 8 4.33 -4.78 -15.31
C LEU A 8 5.08 -4.60 -14.00
N GLY A 9 4.63 -5.24 -12.92
CA GLY A 9 5.30 -5.18 -11.63
C GLY A 9 4.51 -5.80 -10.49
N PHE A 10 5.15 -6.02 -9.35
CA PHE A 10 4.45 -6.44 -8.14
C PHE A 10 3.77 -5.24 -7.44
N PHE A 11 4.31 -4.03 -7.60
CA PHE A 11 3.76 -2.75 -7.14
C PHE A 11 3.50 -2.65 -5.63
N ASP A 12 4.22 -3.39 -4.80
CA ASP A 12 4.08 -3.29 -3.35
C ASP A 12 4.46 -1.90 -2.83
N GLY A 13 3.51 -1.25 -2.18
CA GLY A 13 3.64 0.13 -1.73
C GLY A 13 3.32 1.20 -2.78
N VAL A 14 3.13 0.86 -4.05
CA VAL A 14 2.86 1.82 -5.16
C VAL A 14 3.73 3.07 -5.06
N HIS A 15 5.02 2.88 -4.73
CA HIS A 15 5.97 3.95 -4.46
C HIS A 15 6.34 4.78 -5.71
N ARG A 16 7.07 5.89 -5.55
CA ARG A 16 7.45 6.81 -6.67
C ARG A 16 8.10 6.10 -7.86
N GLY A 17 8.91 5.05 -7.62
CA GLY A 17 9.44 4.23 -8.71
C GLY A 17 8.34 3.52 -9.50
N HIS A 18 7.34 2.96 -8.81
CA HIS A 18 6.14 2.40 -9.45
C HIS A 18 5.30 3.50 -10.12
N GLY A 19 5.20 4.67 -9.48
CA GLY A 19 4.52 5.84 -10.03
C GLY A 19 5.01 6.20 -11.43
N ALA A 20 6.33 6.22 -11.64
CA ALA A 20 6.92 6.50 -12.95
C ALA A 20 6.46 5.51 -14.04
N LEU A 21 6.30 4.22 -13.71
CA LEU A 21 5.75 3.23 -14.63
C LEU A 21 4.27 3.50 -14.93
N LEU A 22 3.49 3.78 -13.90
CA LEU A 22 2.04 3.99 -14.02
C LEU A 22 1.70 5.29 -14.77
N GLU A 23 2.44 6.38 -14.52
CA GLU A 23 2.34 7.64 -15.26
C GLU A 23 2.67 7.45 -16.75
N LYS A 24 3.75 6.73 -17.05
CA LYS A 24 4.12 6.39 -18.42
C LYS A 24 3.03 5.56 -19.10
N THR A 25 2.48 4.58 -18.38
CA THR A 25 1.37 3.75 -18.85
C THR A 25 0.14 4.58 -19.18
N ALA A 26 -0.26 5.49 -18.29
CA ALA A 26 -1.41 6.38 -18.52
C ALA A 26 -1.16 7.34 -19.70
N ALA A 27 0.06 7.84 -19.87
CA ALA A 27 0.43 8.69 -21.01
C ALA A 27 0.36 7.91 -22.33
N ARG A 28 0.96 6.74 -22.41
CA ARG A 28 0.93 5.88 -23.61
C ARG A 28 -0.49 5.42 -23.95
N ALA A 29 -1.29 5.12 -22.94
CA ALA A 29 -2.68 4.74 -23.15
C ALA A 29 -3.51 5.85 -23.82
N ARG A 30 -3.28 7.10 -23.43
CA ARG A 30 -3.91 8.27 -24.10
C ARG A 30 -3.43 8.42 -25.55
N GLU A 31 -2.13 8.32 -25.80
CA GLU A 31 -1.54 8.42 -27.16
C GLU A 31 -2.05 7.33 -28.10
N LEU A 32 -2.28 6.13 -27.58
CA LEU A 32 -2.67 4.95 -28.37
C LEU A 32 -4.18 4.67 -28.36
N GLU A 33 -4.98 5.55 -27.73
CA GLU A 33 -6.43 5.36 -27.54
C GLU A 33 -6.76 3.97 -26.93
N ALA A 34 -5.98 3.58 -25.90
CA ALA A 34 -6.07 2.30 -25.23
C ALA A 34 -6.43 2.46 -23.74
N VAL A 35 -6.73 1.35 -23.08
CA VAL A 35 -7.03 1.33 -21.65
C VAL A 35 -5.73 1.26 -20.85
N PRO A 36 -5.47 2.20 -19.91
CA PRO A 36 -4.33 2.09 -19.00
C PRO A 36 -4.57 0.96 -18.00
N ALA A 37 -3.66 -0.02 -17.99
CA ALA A 37 -3.74 -1.20 -17.15
C ALA A 37 -2.44 -1.44 -16.35
N ALA A 38 -2.56 -2.17 -15.24
CA ALA A 38 -1.43 -2.69 -14.49
C ALA A 38 -1.61 -4.20 -14.28
N PHE A 39 -0.53 -4.96 -14.46
CA PHE A 39 -0.49 -6.38 -14.19
C PHE A 39 0.36 -6.64 -12.93
N THR A 40 -0.24 -7.26 -11.95
CA THR A 40 0.37 -7.58 -10.66
C THR A 40 -0.08 -8.94 -10.15
N PHE A 41 0.42 -9.37 -8.98
CA PHE A 41 0.10 -10.66 -8.39
C PHE A 41 -0.63 -10.50 -7.04
N ASP A 42 -1.42 -11.51 -6.68
CA ASP A 42 -2.14 -11.61 -5.40
C ASP A 42 -1.18 -11.71 -4.19
N ARG A 43 -0.03 -12.35 -4.39
CA ARG A 43 1.01 -12.57 -3.37
C ARG A 43 2.42 -12.33 -3.92
N PRO A 44 3.42 -12.08 -3.05
CA PRO A 44 4.80 -11.86 -3.49
C PRO A 44 5.37 -13.10 -4.18
N PRO A 45 5.86 -13.01 -5.43
CA PRO A 45 6.55 -14.12 -6.09
C PRO A 45 7.69 -14.70 -5.25
N LYS A 46 8.45 -13.84 -4.55
CA LYS A 46 9.55 -14.25 -3.66
C LYS A 46 9.08 -15.16 -2.52
N GLU A 47 7.91 -14.92 -1.96
CA GLU A 47 7.33 -15.76 -0.89
C GLU A 47 7.05 -17.17 -1.39
N VAL A 48 6.42 -17.30 -2.58
CA VAL A 48 6.09 -18.59 -3.18
C VAL A 48 7.36 -19.38 -3.53
N VAL A 49 8.39 -18.70 -4.05
CA VAL A 49 9.66 -19.33 -4.45
C VAL A 49 10.51 -19.75 -3.24
N THR A 50 10.53 -18.94 -2.18
CA THR A 50 11.41 -19.17 -1.02
C THR A 50 10.72 -19.87 0.15
N GLY A 51 9.39 -19.94 0.16
CA GLY A 51 8.58 -20.42 1.29
C GLY A 51 8.66 -19.52 2.54
N ARG A 52 9.22 -18.32 2.42
CA ARG A 52 9.37 -17.37 3.54
C ARG A 52 8.38 -16.22 3.39
N PRO A 53 7.57 -15.91 4.43
CA PRO A 53 6.62 -14.81 4.36
C PRO A 53 7.34 -13.48 4.10
N VAL A 54 6.70 -12.64 3.29
CA VAL A 54 7.18 -11.28 2.99
C VAL A 54 6.13 -10.29 3.46
N GLY A 55 6.48 -9.43 4.41
CA GLY A 55 5.58 -8.36 4.85
C GLY A 55 5.24 -7.41 3.69
N LEU A 56 3.94 -7.27 3.39
CA LEU A 56 3.43 -6.38 2.36
C LEU A 56 3.27 -4.96 2.90
N ILE A 57 3.58 -3.95 2.08
CA ILE A 57 3.28 -2.55 2.42
C ILE A 57 1.79 -2.28 2.29
N ASN A 58 1.14 -2.88 1.28
CA ASN A 58 -0.29 -2.72 1.01
C ASN A 58 -0.96 -4.06 0.70
N THR A 59 -2.24 -4.18 1.04
CA THR A 59 -3.07 -5.27 0.53
C THR A 59 -3.24 -5.18 -0.99
N PRO A 60 -3.63 -6.26 -1.68
CA PRO A 60 -3.97 -6.19 -3.10
C PRO A 60 -5.06 -5.14 -3.41
N ASP A 61 -6.05 -4.98 -2.53
CA ASP A 61 -7.13 -4.00 -2.71
C ASP A 61 -6.66 -2.55 -2.48
N ASP A 62 -5.86 -2.29 -1.44
CA ASP A 62 -5.23 -0.97 -1.24
C ASP A 62 -4.33 -0.61 -2.42
N ARG A 63 -3.58 -1.57 -2.95
CA ARG A 63 -2.72 -1.42 -4.12
C ARG A 63 -3.51 -1.04 -5.36
N ARG A 64 -4.67 -1.71 -5.58
CA ARG A 64 -5.60 -1.37 -6.66
C ARG A 64 -6.14 0.05 -6.52
N ASP A 65 -6.64 0.41 -5.34
CA ASP A 65 -7.17 1.76 -5.05
C ASP A 65 -6.11 2.84 -5.31
N LEU A 66 -4.89 2.66 -4.82
CA LEU A 66 -3.78 3.59 -5.03
C LEU A 66 -3.46 3.79 -6.51
N MET A 67 -3.37 2.70 -7.31
CA MET A 67 -3.11 2.80 -8.75
C MET A 67 -4.23 3.53 -9.49
N GLN A 68 -5.48 3.26 -9.12
CA GLN A 68 -6.65 3.88 -9.74
C GLN A 68 -6.74 5.36 -9.38
N ARG A 69 -6.65 5.68 -8.10
CA ARG A 69 -6.87 7.02 -7.56
C ARG A 69 -5.72 7.97 -7.88
N LEU A 70 -4.46 7.53 -7.76
CA LEU A 70 -3.29 8.39 -7.93
C LEU A 70 -2.83 8.49 -9.40
N TYR A 71 -3.01 7.44 -10.18
CA TYR A 71 -2.42 7.34 -11.53
C TYR A 71 -3.46 7.10 -12.64
N GLY A 72 -4.74 7.02 -12.32
CA GLY A 72 -5.81 6.84 -13.31
C GLY A 72 -5.77 5.49 -14.04
N ILE A 73 -5.17 4.46 -13.46
CA ILE A 73 -5.16 3.11 -14.02
C ILE A 73 -6.59 2.55 -13.98
N ARG A 74 -7.16 2.26 -15.14
CA ARG A 74 -8.55 1.80 -15.23
C ARG A 74 -8.72 0.31 -14.98
N GLN A 75 -7.72 -0.49 -15.36
CA GLN A 75 -7.76 -1.94 -15.21
C GLN A 75 -6.55 -2.41 -14.39
N VAL A 76 -6.78 -2.95 -13.20
CA VAL A 76 -5.75 -3.59 -12.38
C VAL A 76 -5.98 -5.09 -12.40
N ILE A 77 -5.08 -5.82 -13.06
CA ILE A 77 -5.10 -7.26 -13.20
C ILE A 77 -4.29 -7.84 -12.05
N ILE A 78 -4.96 -8.48 -11.10
CA ILE A 78 -4.32 -9.17 -9.98
C ILE A 78 -4.38 -10.66 -10.29
N ALA A 79 -3.30 -11.20 -10.85
CA ALA A 79 -3.21 -12.61 -11.21
C ALA A 79 -2.78 -13.47 -10.01
N PRO A 80 -3.28 -14.69 -9.87
CA PRO A 80 -2.74 -15.62 -8.88
C PRO A 80 -1.30 -15.99 -9.24
N PHE A 81 -0.37 -15.91 -8.26
CA PHE A 81 0.97 -16.39 -8.44
C PHE A 81 1.06 -17.86 -7.95
N ASP A 82 0.58 -18.74 -8.78
CA ASP A 82 0.55 -20.19 -8.56
C ASP A 82 1.68 -20.91 -9.32
N ARG A 83 1.63 -22.26 -9.29
CA ARG A 83 2.63 -23.09 -9.99
C ARG A 83 2.61 -22.88 -11.50
N ALA A 84 1.43 -22.67 -12.11
CA ALA A 84 1.31 -22.46 -13.54
C ALA A 84 1.99 -21.14 -13.94
N MET A 85 1.72 -20.05 -13.20
CA MET A 85 2.36 -18.74 -13.42
C MET A 85 3.88 -18.82 -13.18
N MET A 86 4.31 -19.52 -12.11
CA MET A 86 5.73 -19.67 -11.77
C MET A 86 6.54 -20.44 -12.83
N THR A 87 5.90 -21.38 -13.53
CA THR A 87 6.55 -22.21 -14.57
C THR A 87 6.27 -21.76 -16.00
N MET A 88 5.52 -20.67 -16.19
CA MET A 88 5.18 -20.14 -17.52
C MET A 88 6.44 -19.67 -18.24
N PRO A 89 6.68 -20.14 -19.49
CA PRO A 89 7.74 -19.61 -20.32
C PRO A 89 7.61 -18.10 -20.50
N TRP A 90 8.73 -17.38 -20.54
CA TRP A 90 8.68 -15.93 -20.65
C TRP A 90 8.05 -15.43 -21.97
N GLN A 91 8.15 -16.22 -23.05
CA GLN A 91 7.49 -15.93 -24.32
C GLN A 91 5.97 -16.02 -24.19
N ASP A 92 5.47 -17.10 -23.57
CA ASP A 92 4.02 -17.35 -23.40
C ASP A 92 3.39 -16.27 -22.47
N PHE A 93 4.17 -15.80 -21.46
CA PHE A 93 3.76 -14.68 -20.64
C PHE A 93 3.47 -13.41 -21.48
N ILE A 94 4.32 -13.10 -22.46
CA ILE A 94 4.12 -11.94 -23.34
C ILE A 94 3.04 -12.23 -24.37
N ASP A 95 3.16 -13.34 -25.10
CA ASP A 95 2.35 -13.61 -26.29
C ASP A 95 0.93 -14.01 -25.96
N ASP A 96 0.78 -15.04 -25.13
CA ASP A 96 -0.52 -15.64 -24.86
C ASP A 96 -1.26 -14.89 -23.76
N LEU A 97 -0.55 -14.49 -22.71
CA LEU A 97 -1.19 -13.84 -21.57
C LEU A 97 -1.36 -12.33 -21.81
N LEU A 98 -0.26 -11.57 -22.00
CA LEU A 98 -0.38 -10.11 -22.09
C LEU A 98 -1.01 -9.66 -23.40
N ILE A 99 -0.57 -10.19 -24.54
CA ILE A 99 -1.09 -9.83 -25.85
C ILE A 99 -2.41 -10.58 -26.10
N GLY A 100 -2.39 -11.91 -26.02
CA GLY A 100 -3.52 -12.76 -26.39
C GLY A 100 -4.73 -12.61 -25.47
N THR A 101 -4.52 -12.61 -24.15
CA THR A 101 -5.60 -12.55 -23.17
C THR A 101 -6.00 -11.12 -22.80
N TYR A 102 -5.01 -10.23 -22.59
CA TYR A 102 -5.29 -8.86 -22.10
C TYR A 102 -5.22 -7.79 -23.20
N GLY A 103 -4.92 -8.15 -24.44
CA GLY A 103 -4.93 -7.23 -25.57
C GLY A 103 -3.86 -6.15 -25.49
N ALA A 104 -2.68 -6.47 -24.95
CA ALA A 104 -1.60 -5.51 -24.82
C ALA A 104 -1.12 -5.03 -26.19
N VAL A 105 -1.11 -3.70 -26.38
CA VAL A 105 -0.53 -3.02 -27.54
C VAL A 105 0.74 -2.26 -27.18
N HIS A 106 1.00 -2.12 -25.88
CA HIS A 106 2.21 -1.50 -25.34
C HIS A 106 2.47 -2.01 -23.92
N LEU A 107 3.72 -2.29 -23.58
CA LEU A 107 4.14 -2.73 -22.25
C LEU A 107 5.04 -1.69 -21.60
N VAL A 108 4.96 -1.52 -20.28
CA VAL A 108 5.84 -0.64 -19.50
C VAL A 108 6.41 -1.43 -18.34
N ALA A 109 7.73 -1.49 -18.22
CA ALA A 109 8.40 -2.25 -17.17
C ALA A 109 9.57 -1.46 -16.54
N GLY A 110 10.00 -1.83 -15.34
CA GLY A 110 11.20 -1.28 -14.73
C GLY A 110 12.48 -1.87 -15.32
N HIS A 111 13.59 -1.16 -15.15
CA HIS A 111 14.93 -1.57 -15.62
C HIS A 111 15.43 -2.90 -15.01
N ASP A 112 14.86 -3.29 -13.86
CA ASP A 112 15.19 -4.50 -13.11
C ASP A 112 14.06 -5.56 -13.14
N TYR A 113 13.08 -5.41 -14.05
CA TYR A 113 11.94 -6.31 -14.13
C TYR A 113 12.34 -7.67 -14.70
N HIS A 114 12.13 -8.74 -13.92
CA HIS A 114 12.33 -10.11 -14.34
C HIS A 114 11.03 -10.91 -14.28
N PHE A 115 10.81 -11.80 -15.26
CA PHE A 115 9.57 -12.56 -15.41
C PHE A 115 9.79 -13.92 -16.08
N GLY A 116 8.70 -14.71 -16.11
CA GLY A 116 8.74 -16.05 -16.69
C GLY A 116 9.50 -17.06 -15.83
N HIS A 117 9.49 -18.31 -16.28
CA HIS A 117 10.11 -19.42 -15.55
C HIS A 117 11.58 -19.11 -15.19
N ARG A 118 11.91 -19.21 -13.89
CA ARG A 118 13.27 -18.95 -13.36
C ARG A 118 13.84 -17.57 -13.72
N ASN A 119 12.98 -16.56 -13.86
CA ASN A 119 13.41 -15.21 -14.23
C ASN A 119 14.16 -15.12 -15.57
N GLN A 120 13.83 -15.98 -16.53
CA GLN A 120 14.49 -15.98 -17.84
C GLN A 120 14.13 -14.77 -18.70
N GLY A 121 12.98 -14.15 -18.45
CA GLY A 121 12.61 -12.86 -19.05
C GLY A 121 13.30 -11.71 -18.32
N ASP A 122 13.80 -10.75 -19.07
CA ASP A 122 14.48 -9.53 -18.64
C ASP A 122 14.04 -8.34 -19.53
N PRO A 123 14.44 -7.10 -19.25
CA PRO A 123 14.07 -5.94 -20.04
C PRO A 123 14.51 -6.00 -21.52
N GLU A 124 15.65 -6.59 -21.82
CA GLU A 124 16.15 -6.70 -23.19
C GLU A 124 15.29 -7.68 -24.00
N ARG A 125 14.98 -8.83 -23.43
CA ARG A 125 14.09 -9.82 -24.04
C ARG A 125 12.68 -9.29 -24.18
N LEU A 126 12.18 -8.52 -23.20
CA LEU A 126 10.89 -7.85 -23.29
C LEU A 126 10.84 -6.89 -24.49
N LEU A 127 11.85 -6.01 -24.63
CA LEU A 127 11.97 -5.09 -25.75
C LEU A 127 12.04 -5.81 -27.11
N SER A 128 12.88 -6.86 -27.20
CA SER A 128 13.03 -7.65 -28.42
C SER A 128 11.72 -8.31 -28.82
N ARG A 129 11.05 -8.97 -27.84
CA ARG A 129 9.79 -9.68 -28.12
C ARG A 129 8.65 -8.74 -28.49
N CYS A 130 8.54 -7.60 -27.83
CA CYS A 130 7.56 -6.57 -28.21
C CYS A 130 7.78 -6.10 -29.64
N ARG A 131 9.03 -5.87 -30.06
CA ARG A 131 9.37 -5.50 -31.43
C ARG A 131 9.01 -6.59 -32.44
N GLU A 132 9.29 -7.85 -32.14
CA GLU A 132 8.90 -9.00 -32.98
C GLU A 132 7.37 -9.12 -33.13
N ARG A 133 6.63 -8.77 -32.09
CA ARG A 133 5.16 -8.82 -32.06
C ARG A 133 4.48 -7.53 -32.58
N GLY A 134 5.24 -6.52 -32.95
CA GLY A 134 4.73 -5.26 -33.48
C GLY A 134 4.00 -4.41 -32.43
N ILE A 135 4.32 -4.57 -31.14
CA ILE A 135 3.80 -3.75 -30.05
C ILE A 135 4.90 -2.86 -29.45
N GLY A 136 4.48 -1.77 -28.79
CA GLY A 136 5.43 -0.86 -28.11
C GLY A 136 5.94 -1.41 -26.76
N CYS A 137 7.08 -0.88 -26.33
CA CYS A 137 7.64 -1.18 -25.00
C CYS A 137 8.46 0.01 -24.49
N ASP A 138 8.22 0.44 -23.26
CA ASP A 138 9.04 1.42 -22.54
C ASP A 138 9.69 0.74 -21.31
N ILE A 139 11.00 0.93 -21.12
CA ILE A 139 11.73 0.53 -19.93
C ILE A 139 12.03 1.77 -19.10
N ILE A 140 11.52 1.81 -17.88
CA ILE A 140 11.66 2.94 -16.97
C ILE A 140 12.97 2.80 -16.17
N PRO A 141 13.81 3.82 -16.16
CA PRO A 141 15.04 3.79 -15.39
C PRO A 141 14.78 3.82 -13.89
N GLN A 142 15.82 3.52 -13.12
CA GLN A 142 15.79 3.61 -11.67
C GLN A 142 15.42 5.02 -11.20
N VAL A 143 14.52 5.10 -10.23
CA VAL A 143 14.12 6.34 -9.57
C VAL A 143 14.88 6.48 -8.26
N THR A 144 15.46 7.66 -8.02
CA THR A 144 16.13 8.00 -6.76
C THR A 144 15.48 9.20 -6.10
N ARG A 145 15.54 9.25 -4.78
CA ARG A 145 15.14 10.40 -3.96
C ARG A 145 16.25 10.69 -2.94
N ASP A 146 16.75 11.92 -2.90
CA ASP A 146 17.88 12.34 -2.03
C ASP A 146 19.13 11.42 -2.20
N GLY A 147 19.42 10.97 -3.42
CA GLY A 147 20.52 10.05 -3.74
C GLY A 147 20.28 8.59 -3.33
N ILE A 148 19.09 8.27 -2.76
CA ILE A 148 18.74 6.92 -2.33
C ILE A 148 17.78 6.30 -3.36
N THR A 149 18.01 5.04 -3.71
CA THR A 149 17.10 4.28 -4.59
C THR A 149 15.73 4.11 -3.94
N VAL A 150 14.68 4.50 -4.66
CA VAL A 150 13.30 4.26 -4.23
C VAL A 150 12.96 2.77 -4.44
N SER A 151 12.76 2.06 -3.34
CA SER A 151 12.45 0.62 -3.37
C SER A 151 11.53 0.21 -2.22
N SER A 152 10.70 -0.82 -2.44
CA SER A 152 9.84 -1.38 -1.38
C SER A 152 10.66 -1.87 -0.18
N THR A 153 11.89 -2.35 -0.38
CA THR A 153 12.79 -2.80 0.69
C THR A 153 13.16 -1.65 1.63
N TYR A 154 13.59 -0.52 1.08
CA TYR A 154 13.94 0.65 1.90
C TYR A 154 12.71 1.23 2.60
N ILE A 155 11.58 1.32 1.89
CA ILE A 155 10.32 1.83 2.45
C ILE A 155 9.85 0.97 3.63
N ARG A 156 10.00 -0.38 3.56
CA ARG A 156 9.68 -1.24 4.71
C ARG A 156 10.50 -0.87 5.93
N THR A 157 11.80 -0.63 5.81
CA THR A 157 12.62 -0.22 6.96
C THR A 157 12.18 1.10 7.58
N LEU A 158 11.68 2.05 6.78
CA LEU A 158 11.15 3.31 7.27
C LEU A 158 9.82 3.12 8.04
N ILE A 159 8.92 2.28 7.52
CA ILE A 159 7.65 1.95 8.18
C ILE A 159 7.92 1.20 9.49
N GLU A 160 8.76 0.16 9.46
CA GLU A 160 9.14 -0.65 10.63
C GLU A 160 9.80 0.16 11.75
N SER A 161 10.45 1.28 11.40
CA SER A 161 11.05 2.22 12.36
C SER A 161 10.16 3.43 12.70
N GLY A 162 8.91 3.46 12.21
CA GLY A 162 7.96 4.53 12.48
C GLY A 162 8.28 5.88 11.83
N GLN A 163 9.19 5.93 10.83
CA GLN A 163 9.58 7.15 10.11
C GLN A 163 8.56 7.47 9.00
N MET A 164 7.32 7.80 9.40
CA MET A 164 6.19 7.87 8.47
C MET A 164 6.29 9.02 7.48
N GLU A 165 6.83 10.17 7.87
CA GLU A 165 7.02 11.33 7.00
C GLU A 165 8.03 11.01 5.90
N ARG A 166 9.12 10.35 6.25
CA ARG A 166 10.12 9.91 5.27
C ARG A 166 9.59 8.75 4.40
N ALA A 167 8.83 7.84 4.97
CA ALA A 167 8.17 6.79 4.20
C ALA A 167 7.21 7.38 3.17
N ALA A 168 6.41 8.39 3.54
CA ALA A 168 5.52 9.10 2.63
C ALA A 168 6.26 9.81 1.50
N ASP A 169 7.43 10.39 1.79
CA ASP A 169 8.27 11.03 0.76
C ASP A 169 8.75 10.03 -0.31
N PHE A 170 9.14 8.81 0.08
CA PHE A 170 9.56 7.76 -0.84
C PHE A 170 8.38 7.05 -1.53
N LEU A 171 7.27 6.89 -0.82
CA LEU A 171 6.03 6.35 -1.39
C LEU A 171 5.42 7.32 -2.43
N GLY A 172 5.42 8.63 -2.15
CA GLY A 172 4.65 9.62 -2.91
C GLY A 172 3.21 9.77 -2.42
N HIS A 173 2.85 9.06 -1.37
CA HIS A 173 1.58 9.11 -0.64
C HIS A 173 1.80 8.61 0.79
N ARG A 174 0.84 8.84 1.70
CA ARG A 174 0.95 8.30 3.06
C ARG A 174 0.71 6.79 3.08
N HIS A 175 1.45 6.08 3.94
CA HIS A 175 1.15 4.68 4.24
C HIS A 175 -0.24 4.58 4.85
N CYS A 176 -1.04 3.63 4.42
CA CYS A 176 -2.43 3.50 4.85
C CYS A 176 -2.83 2.07 5.20
N LEU A 177 -3.87 1.98 6.02
CA LEU A 177 -4.57 0.75 6.36
C LEU A 177 -6.05 0.95 6.12
N THR A 178 -6.64 0.20 5.16
CA THR A 178 -8.07 0.21 4.87
C THR A 178 -8.71 -1.04 5.44
N ARG A 179 -9.62 -0.88 6.43
CA ARG A 179 -10.27 -1.99 7.13
C ARG A 179 -11.68 -1.65 7.57
N THR A 180 -12.48 -2.68 7.73
CA THR A 180 -13.77 -2.60 8.40
C THR A 180 -13.57 -2.42 9.91
N VAL A 181 -14.29 -1.48 10.49
CA VAL A 181 -14.27 -1.22 11.93
C VAL A 181 -14.92 -2.39 12.69
N THR A 182 -14.18 -2.93 13.65
CA THR A 182 -14.62 -4.05 14.49
C THR A 182 -14.90 -3.60 15.93
N HIS A 183 -15.66 -4.41 16.66
CA HIS A 183 -15.88 -4.20 18.07
C HIS A 183 -14.60 -4.46 18.88
N GLY A 184 -14.20 -3.50 19.71
CA GLY A 184 -13.08 -3.61 20.65
C GLY A 184 -13.56 -3.72 22.10
N CYS A 185 -12.60 -3.65 23.04
CA CYS A 185 -12.88 -3.73 24.49
C CYS A 185 -13.66 -2.53 25.06
N ARG A 186 -13.95 -1.49 24.25
CA ARG A 186 -14.71 -0.28 24.60
C ARG A 186 -14.14 0.51 25.81
N PHE A 187 -12.90 0.25 26.21
CA PHE A 187 -12.28 0.94 27.35
C PHE A 187 -12.22 2.47 27.14
N GLY A 188 -11.91 2.92 25.92
CA GLY A 188 -11.89 4.35 25.58
C GLY A 188 -13.22 5.08 25.90
N ARG A 189 -14.37 4.41 25.77
CA ARG A 189 -15.69 5.00 26.13
C ARG A 189 -15.81 5.31 27.63
N THR A 190 -15.19 4.49 28.51
CA THR A 190 -15.26 4.70 29.97
C THR A 190 -14.49 5.93 30.43
N ILE A 191 -13.49 6.37 29.65
CA ILE A 191 -12.69 7.58 29.91
C ILE A 191 -13.11 8.78 29.04
N GLY A 192 -14.20 8.63 28.25
CA GLY A 192 -14.72 9.69 27.36
C GLY A 192 -13.94 9.89 26.07
N ILE A 193 -13.17 8.89 25.62
CA ILE A 193 -12.37 8.92 24.38
C ILE A 193 -12.68 7.66 23.56
N PRO A 194 -13.83 7.62 22.86
CA PRO A 194 -14.22 6.46 22.08
C PRO A 194 -13.27 6.24 20.91
N THR A 195 -12.80 5.00 20.72
CA THR A 195 -11.91 4.62 19.60
C THR A 195 -12.59 3.62 18.69
N VAL A 196 -12.30 3.69 17.40
CA VAL A 196 -12.57 2.62 16.45
C VAL A 196 -11.42 1.63 16.46
N ASN A 197 -11.74 0.36 16.24
CA ASN A 197 -10.77 -0.73 16.25
C ASN A 197 -10.67 -1.32 14.85
N LEU A 198 -9.43 -1.48 14.37
CA LEU A 198 -9.14 -2.13 13.12
C LEU A 198 -8.29 -3.38 13.39
N THR A 199 -8.71 -4.50 12.81
CA THR A 199 -7.90 -5.70 12.81
C THR A 199 -6.97 -5.65 11.60
N PRO A 200 -5.64 -5.53 11.79
CA PRO A 200 -4.72 -5.53 10.67
C PRO A 200 -4.78 -6.88 9.95
N PRO A 201 -4.59 -6.91 8.63
CA PRO A 201 -4.53 -8.16 7.90
C PRO A 201 -3.21 -8.89 8.20
N ASP A 202 -3.26 -10.20 8.12
CA ASP A 202 -2.05 -11.02 8.17
C ASP A 202 -1.08 -10.58 7.05
N HIS A 203 0.20 -10.60 7.36
CA HIS A 203 1.29 -10.27 6.42
C HIS A 203 1.34 -8.82 5.90
N VAL A 204 0.49 -7.90 6.34
CA VAL A 204 0.63 -6.47 6.05
C VAL A 204 1.47 -5.81 7.14
N LEU A 205 2.46 -5.05 6.69
CA LEU A 205 3.37 -4.33 7.54
C LEU A 205 2.63 -3.19 8.26
N LEU A 206 2.76 -3.16 9.57
CA LEU A 206 2.33 -2.03 10.39
C LEU A 206 3.52 -1.16 10.76
N PRO A 207 3.31 0.14 10.97
CA PRO A 207 4.33 0.99 11.59
C PRO A 207 4.74 0.47 12.96
N GLU A 208 5.95 0.86 13.40
CA GLU A 208 6.44 0.56 14.75
C GLU A 208 5.38 0.89 15.81
N ARG A 209 5.30 0.08 16.87
CA ARG A 209 4.35 0.31 17.97
C ARG A 209 4.48 1.71 18.54
N GLY A 210 3.34 2.37 18.79
CA GLY A 210 3.31 3.73 19.27
C GLY A 210 2.04 4.48 18.91
N VAL A 211 2.07 5.78 19.16
CA VAL A 211 0.96 6.70 18.89
C VAL A 211 1.30 7.58 17.69
N TYR A 212 0.33 7.76 16.82
CA TYR A 212 0.48 8.43 15.53
C TYR A 212 -0.58 9.50 15.30
N VAL A 213 -0.18 10.59 14.68
CA VAL A 213 -1.09 11.47 13.93
C VAL A 213 -1.55 10.72 12.70
N THR A 214 -2.84 10.66 12.48
CA THR A 214 -3.43 10.00 11.32
C THR A 214 -4.51 10.85 10.68
N ARG A 215 -4.76 10.63 9.38
CA ARG A 215 -5.93 11.11 8.66
C ARG A 215 -6.84 9.92 8.39
N VAL A 216 -8.09 10.03 8.78
CA VAL A 216 -9.08 8.97 8.63
C VAL A 216 -10.08 9.35 7.56
N PHE A 217 -10.17 8.54 6.49
CA PHE A 217 -11.18 8.70 5.45
C PHE A 217 -12.39 7.85 5.78
N LEU A 218 -13.55 8.49 5.79
CA LEU A 218 -14.84 7.91 6.10
C LEU A 218 -15.49 7.28 4.84
N PRO A 219 -16.52 6.44 4.98
CA PRO A 219 -17.19 5.79 3.85
C PRO A 219 -17.82 6.76 2.83
N ASP A 220 -18.20 7.95 3.27
CA ASP A 220 -18.78 9.02 2.44
C ASP A 220 -17.71 9.86 1.69
N GLY A 221 -16.43 9.55 1.90
CA GLY A 221 -15.30 10.26 1.30
C GLY A 221 -14.81 11.45 2.13
N ALA A 222 -15.49 11.83 3.20
CA ALA A 222 -14.97 12.84 4.12
C ALA A 222 -13.73 12.35 4.85
N SER A 223 -12.89 13.28 5.30
CA SER A 223 -11.72 12.94 6.11
C SER A 223 -11.68 13.74 7.41
N VAL A 224 -11.24 13.08 8.48
CA VAL A 224 -11.10 13.68 9.80
C VAL A 224 -9.72 13.38 10.38
N PRO A 225 -9.16 14.28 11.20
CA PRO A 225 -7.95 14.00 11.96
C PRO A 225 -8.18 12.86 12.97
N GLY A 226 -7.14 12.06 13.22
CA GLY A 226 -7.19 10.97 14.18
C GLY A 226 -5.90 10.80 14.98
N VAL A 227 -6.03 10.26 16.17
CA VAL A 227 -4.92 9.75 16.99
C VAL A 227 -5.01 8.24 16.98
N THR A 228 -4.00 7.58 16.40
CA THR A 228 -3.98 6.12 16.27
C THR A 228 -2.91 5.52 17.18
N ASN A 229 -3.29 4.56 17.99
CA ASN A 229 -2.39 3.72 18.76
C ASN A 229 -2.21 2.36 18.06
N ILE A 230 -0.97 1.98 17.79
CA ILE A 230 -0.57 0.62 17.42
C ILE A 230 0.04 0.00 18.66
N GLY A 231 -0.62 -1.01 19.22
CA GLY A 231 -0.22 -1.64 20.46
C GLY A 231 -0.49 -3.15 20.48
N THR A 232 -0.23 -3.77 21.62
CA THR A 232 -0.55 -5.18 21.86
C THR A 232 -1.75 -5.32 22.77
N ARG A 233 -2.62 -6.29 22.47
CA ARG A 233 -3.65 -6.76 23.38
C ARG A 233 -3.19 -8.06 24.03
N PRO A 234 -3.22 -8.16 25.36
CA PRO A 234 -3.13 -9.46 26.01
C PRO A 234 -4.31 -10.34 25.53
N THR A 235 -4.03 -11.41 24.83
CA THR A 235 -5.02 -12.43 24.48
C THR A 235 -4.93 -13.58 25.47
N VAL A 236 -6.05 -14.24 25.76
CA VAL A 236 -6.13 -15.41 26.66
C VAL A 236 -5.47 -16.65 26.02
N SER A 237 -5.20 -16.61 24.70
CA SER A 237 -4.47 -17.62 23.93
C SER A 237 -3.07 -17.10 23.60
N ASP A 238 -2.05 -17.94 23.69
CA ASP A 238 -0.63 -17.65 23.45
C ASP A 238 -0.37 -16.81 22.20
N GLY A 239 -0.20 -15.51 22.38
CA GLY A 239 0.18 -14.54 21.36
C GLY A 239 -0.38 -13.14 21.61
N ASP A 240 0.50 -12.15 21.67
CA ASP A 240 0.14 -10.73 21.71
C ASP A 240 -0.45 -10.30 20.35
N ALA A 241 -1.76 -10.26 20.21
CA ALA A 241 -2.38 -9.72 19.01
C ALA A 241 -2.12 -8.21 18.89
N VAL A 242 -1.65 -7.77 17.73
CA VAL A 242 -1.48 -6.34 17.45
C VAL A 242 -2.85 -5.71 17.25
N SER A 243 -3.11 -4.57 17.93
CA SER A 243 -4.32 -3.77 17.77
C SER A 243 -3.99 -2.43 17.14
N VAL A 244 -4.90 -1.95 16.29
CA VAL A 244 -4.89 -0.59 15.74
C VAL A 244 -6.15 0.10 16.23
N GLU A 245 -6.00 1.06 17.14
CA GLU A 245 -7.10 1.79 17.77
C GLU A 245 -6.99 3.27 17.42
N THR A 246 -8.03 3.84 16.82
CA THR A 246 -8.03 5.23 16.38
C THR A 246 -9.14 6.01 17.06
N PHE A 247 -8.79 7.11 17.73
CA PHE A 247 -9.69 8.16 18.14
C PHE A 247 -9.84 9.16 16.99
N LEU A 248 -11.07 9.44 16.56
CA LEU A 248 -11.38 10.43 15.54
C LEU A 248 -11.70 11.76 16.19
N LEU A 249 -10.99 12.83 15.84
CA LEU A 249 -11.20 14.17 16.37
C LEU A 249 -12.50 14.76 15.82
N ASP A 250 -13.27 15.37 16.69
CA ASP A 250 -14.49 16.12 16.33
C ASP A 250 -15.50 15.30 15.49
N PHE A 251 -15.49 13.98 15.68
CA PHE A 251 -16.40 13.07 15.00
C PHE A 251 -17.36 12.43 16.03
N ASP A 252 -18.65 12.53 15.73
CA ASP A 252 -19.72 11.85 16.48
C ASP A 252 -20.57 11.05 15.48
N GLY A 253 -20.37 9.75 15.49
CA GLY A 253 -21.07 8.84 14.57
C GLY A 253 -20.74 7.38 14.81
N ASP A 254 -21.56 6.51 14.24
CA ASP A 254 -21.34 5.06 14.27
C ASP A 254 -20.61 4.59 13.02
N LEU A 255 -19.43 3.96 13.22
CA LEU A 255 -18.57 3.41 12.18
C LEU A 255 -18.45 1.88 12.25
N TYR A 256 -19.17 1.20 13.15
CA TYR A 256 -19.14 -0.25 13.19
C TYR A 256 -19.59 -0.84 11.85
N ASP A 257 -18.91 -1.91 11.44
CA ASP A 257 -19.10 -2.61 10.18
C ASP A 257 -18.88 -1.76 8.91
N LYS A 258 -18.43 -0.52 9.05
CA LYS A 258 -18.06 0.36 7.94
C LYS A 258 -16.58 0.28 7.68
N THR A 259 -16.20 0.35 6.41
CA THR A 259 -14.79 0.38 5.99
C THR A 259 -14.27 1.81 6.03
N ILE A 260 -13.16 2.02 6.72
CA ILE A 260 -12.43 3.28 6.79
C ILE A 260 -10.99 3.09 6.33
N ARG A 261 -10.34 4.17 5.86
CA ARG A 261 -8.91 4.19 5.54
C ARG A 261 -8.20 5.11 6.52
N VAL A 262 -7.20 4.58 7.24
CA VAL A 262 -6.34 5.32 8.15
C VAL A 262 -5.01 5.55 7.47
N GLU A 263 -4.63 6.81 7.23
CA GLU A 263 -3.35 7.23 6.69
C GLU A 263 -2.44 7.73 7.82
N PHE A 264 -1.25 7.15 7.93
CA PHE A 264 -0.27 7.50 8.96
C PHE A 264 0.55 8.72 8.54
N CYS A 265 0.48 9.80 9.33
CA CYS A 265 1.14 11.06 9.02
C CYS A 265 2.48 11.20 9.75
N ARG A 266 2.47 11.11 11.08
CA ARG A 266 3.65 11.33 11.95
C ARG A 266 3.56 10.45 13.19
N ARG A 267 4.70 9.93 13.65
CA ARG A 267 4.80 9.27 14.95
C ARG A 267 4.94 10.32 16.06
N LEU A 268 4.08 10.24 17.08
CA LEU A 268 4.13 11.14 18.23
C LEU A 268 5.07 10.60 19.33
N ARG A 269 4.93 9.30 19.65
CA ARG A 269 5.69 8.65 20.72
C ARG A 269 5.64 7.12 20.64
N PRO A 270 6.55 6.41 21.31
CA PRO A 270 6.41 4.96 21.52
C PRO A 270 5.23 4.63 22.45
N GLU A 271 4.81 3.36 22.42
CA GLU A 271 3.87 2.81 23.38
C GLU A 271 4.46 2.85 24.80
N ARG A 272 3.65 3.20 25.80
CA ARG A 272 4.06 3.18 27.21
C ARG A 272 2.92 2.77 28.12
N ARG A 273 3.26 2.25 29.30
CA ARG A 273 2.30 1.97 30.36
C ARG A 273 2.07 3.23 31.20
N PHE A 274 0.86 3.37 31.73
CA PHE A 274 0.46 4.48 32.59
C PHE A 274 0.13 3.95 33.99
N ALA A 275 0.44 4.73 35.02
CA ALA A 275 0.21 4.35 36.41
C ALA A 275 -1.28 4.47 36.80
N SER A 276 -2.04 5.31 36.10
CA SER A 276 -3.46 5.53 36.35
C SER A 276 -4.25 5.86 35.08
N PRO A 277 -5.61 5.64 35.09
CA PRO A 277 -6.48 6.10 34.01
C PRO A 277 -6.44 7.61 33.78
N GLN A 278 -6.19 8.40 34.84
CA GLN A 278 -6.08 9.85 34.78
C GLN A 278 -4.85 10.28 33.99
N GLU A 279 -3.69 9.64 34.27
CA GLU A 279 -2.45 9.88 33.51
C GLU A 279 -2.62 9.51 32.03
N LEU A 280 -3.24 8.36 31.75
CA LEU A 280 -3.54 7.96 30.37
C LEU A 280 -4.44 9.01 29.66
N LYS A 281 -5.49 9.48 30.34
CA LYS A 281 -6.39 10.49 29.79
C LYS A 281 -5.66 11.80 29.48
N ALA A 282 -4.82 12.28 30.40
CA ALA A 282 -4.03 13.50 30.21
C ALA A 282 -3.10 13.38 29.00
N GLU A 283 -2.44 12.23 28.86
CA GLU A 283 -1.55 11.98 27.72
C GLU A 283 -2.31 11.90 26.38
N ILE A 284 -3.49 11.27 26.35
CA ILE A 284 -4.31 11.25 25.14
C ILE A 284 -4.76 12.66 24.77
N GLN A 285 -5.13 13.51 25.75
CA GLN A 285 -5.44 14.92 25.50
C GLN A 285 -4.27 15.69 24.91
N HIS A 286 -3.05 15.43 25.41
CA HIS A 286 -1.82 15.99 24.81
C HIS A 286 -1.63 15.53 23.37
N ASN A 287 -1.81 14.23 23.08
CA ASN A 287 -1.67 13.70 21.70
C ASN A 287 -2.78 14.27 20.77
N ILE A 288 -3.98 14.52 21.28
CA ILE A 288 -5.05 15.20 20.52
C ILE A 288 -4.62 16.63 20.16
N GLN A 289 -4.06 17.38 21.13
CA GLN A 289 -3.57 18.74 20.82
C GLN A 289 -2.44 18.72 19.79
N GLN A 290 -1.44 17.84 19.93
CA GLN A 290 -0.39 17.68 18.93
C GLN A 290 -0.93 17.34 17.54
N THR A 291 -2.01 16.55 17.48
CA THR A 291 -2.66 16.21 16.20
C THR A 291 -3.35 17.44 15.60
N ARG A 292 -4.04 18.26 16.40
CA ARG A 292 -4.62 19.52 15.92
C ARG A 292 -3.55 20.48 15.38
N ASP A 293 -2.48 20.63 16.13
CA ASP A 293 -1.33 21.50 15.73
C ASP A 293 -0.73 21.01 14.40
N TYR A 294 -0.53 19.69 14.25
CA TYR A 294 -0.03 19.11 13.00
C TYR A 294 -0.89 19.46 11.79
N PHE A 295 -2.23 19.36 11.89
CA PHE A 295 -3.10 19.69 10.76
C PHE A 295 -3.29 21.17 10.54
N MET A 296 -3.06 22.03 11.55
CA MET A 296 -2.97 23.49 11.37
C MET A 296 -1.70 23.89 10.60
N GLU A 297 -0.57 23.24 10.89
CA GLU A 297 0.72 23.48 10.21
C GLU A 297 0.79 22.85 8.82
N ASN A 298 0.00 21.81 8.56
CA ASN A 298 -0.03 21.06 7.29
C ASN A 298 -1.46 21.01 6.72
N PRO A 299 -2.04 22.17 6.35
CA PRO A 299 -3.34 22.20 5.67
C PRO A 299 -3.18 21.54 4.30
N GLU A 300 -4.14 20.69 3.91
CA GLU A 300 -4.22 20.09 2.55
C GLU A 300 -5.14 20.90 1.65
#